data_c8afb61966ec0f4ff2a75a63e54cbf75
#
_entry.id   c8afb61966ec0f4ff2a75a63e54cbf75
#
_cell.length_a   1.000
_cell.length_b   1.000
_cell.length_c   1.000
_cell.angle_alpha   90.00
_cell.angle_beta   90.00
_cell.angle_gamma   90.00
#
_symmetry.space_group_name_H-M   'P 1'
#
loop_
_entity.id
_entity.type
_entity.pdbx_description
1 polymer ?
#
loop_
_entity_poly.entity_id
_entity_poly.type
_entity_poly.pdbx_seq_one_letter_code
_entity_poly.pdbx_strand_id
1 'polypeptide(L)'
;MVANVGFEEAELSYIYLFGGLATVFTSQWAGRLADRHGKKRVFASSAVLSLLPILAITNLPPVPHYVALIVTTFFFILFGARFVPAMALITSTVEPKLRGSFMSINSSVQQLSAGLASFGAGLIVQESATGSLLHFGWVGLVACAITLAAVWVVPHLKQVS
;
A
#
# COMPACT_ATOMS: atom_id res chain seq x y z
N MET A 1 -3.60 -3.55 -14.64
CA MET A 1 -2.43 -3.83 -15.51
C MET A 1 -2.86 -4.56 -16.77
N VAL A 2 -3.53 -5.71 -16.69
CA VAL A 2 -4.03 -6.44 -17.88
C VAL A 2 -4.89 -5.53 -18.76
N ALA A 3 -5.95 -4.95 -18.21
CA ALA A 3 -6.93 -4.16 -18.96
C ALA A 3 -6.39 -2.85 -19.58
N ASN A 4 -5.46 -2.15 -18.91
CA ASN A 4 -5.04 -0.80 -19.34
C ASN A 4 -3.62 -0.76 -19.92
N VAL A 5 -2.77 -1.75 -19.62
CA VAL A 5 -1.37 -1.80 -20.07
C VAL A 5 -1.12 -2.97 -21.04
N GLY A 6 -2.07 -3.92 -21.14
CA GLY A 6 -1.98 -5.04 -22.07
C GLY A 6 -1.07 -6.18 -21.61
N PHE A 7 -0.87 -6.34 -20.30
CA PHE A 7 -0.15 -7.50 -19.76
C PHE A 7 -0.94 -8.78 -20.00
N GLU A 8 -0.26 -9.83 -20.41
CA GLU A 8 -0.80 -11.19 -20.38
C GLU A 8 -0.89 -11.67 -18.91
N GLU A 9 -1.87 -12.54 -18.62
CA GLU A 9 -2.05 -13.07 -17.26
C GLU A 9 -0.79 -13.79 -16.73
N ALA A 10 -0.04 -14.45 -17.60
CA ALA A 10 1.22 -15.10 -17.27
C ALA A 10 2.31 -14.10 -16.83
N GLU A 11 2.30 -12.90 -17.39
CA GLU A 11 3.29 -11.86 -17.09
C GLU A 11 3.05 -11.20 -15.72
N LEU A 12 1.83 -11.30 -15.16
CA LEU A 12 1.54 -10.85 -13.79
C LEU A 12 2.42 -11.56 -12.76
N SER A 13 2.82 -12.80 -13.03
CA SER A 13 3.73 -13.56 -12.19
C SER A 13 5.06 -12.84 -11.95
N TYR A 14 5.59 -12.14 -12.95
CA TYR A 14 6.81 -11.35 -12.81
C TYR A 14 6.62 -10.14 -11.89
N ILE A 15 5.46 -9.48 -11.95
CA ILE A 15 5.13 -8.35 -11.06
C ILE A 15 5.16 -8.80 -9.60
N TYR A 16 4.51 -9.94 -9.30
CA TYR A 16 4.49 -10.47 -7.94
C TYR A 16 5.85 -11.01 -7.49
N LEU A 17 6.62 -11.63 -8.40
CA LEU A 17 7.95 -12.15 -8.11
C LEU A 17 8.90 -10.99 -7.74
N PHE A 18 9.05 -10.01 -8.61
CA PHE A 18 9.95 -8.86 -8.38
C PHE A 18 9.46 -7.98 -7.22
N GLY A 19 8.15 -7.72 -7.16
CA GLY A 19 7.55 -6.97 -6.06
C GLY A 19 7.69 -7.68 -4.71
N GLY A 20 7.43 -8.99 -4.69
CA GLY A 20 7.57 -9.81 -3.48
C GLY A 20 9.01 -9.87 -2.99
N LEU A 21 9.97 -10.16 -3.85
CA LEU A 21 11.40 -10.16 -3.52
C LEU A 21 11.84 -8.78 -3.00
N ALA A 22 11.48 -7.71 -3.70
CA ALA A 22 11.79 -6.35 -3.28
C ALA A 22 11.22 -6.05 -1.88
N THR A 23 10.00 -6.49 -1.58
CA THR A 23 9.35 -6.29 -0.28
C THR A 23 10.09 -7.00 0.85
N VAL A 24 10.64 -8.21 0.63
CA VAL A 24 11.42 -8.94 1.64
C VAL A 24 12.63 -8.12 2.08
N PHE A 25 13.41 -7.60 1.13
CA PHE A 25 14.58 -6.77 1.44
C PHE A 25 14.18 -5.43 2.06
N THR A 26 13.16 -4.78 1.51
CA THR A 26 12.71 -3.47 1.97
C THR A 26 12.13 -3.53 3.38
N SER A 27 11.39 -4.58 3.73
CA SER A 27 10.80 -4.71 5.07
C SER A 27 11.87 -4.79 6.17
N GLN A 28 12.96 -5.51 5.93
CA GLN A 28 14.08 -5.56 6.87
C GLN A 28 14.76 -4.20 7.02
N TRP A 29 14.96 -3.51 5.89
CA TRP A 29 15.59 -2.20 5.88
C TRP A 29 14.70 -1.14 6.55
N ALA A 30 13.40 -1.17 6.28
CA ALA A 30 12.41 -0.29 6.89
C ALA A 30 12.32 -0.48 8.41
N GLY A 31 12.43 -1.73 8.90
CA GLY A 31 12.51 -2.01 10.34
C GLY A 31 13.71 -1.33 10.98
N ARG A 32 14.91 -1.54 10.44
CA ARG A 32 16.14 -0.90 10.94
C ARG A 32 16.08 0.63 10.88
N LEU A 33 15.48 1.17 9.81
CA LEU A 33 15.33 2.61 9.65
C LEU A 33 14.34 3.18 10.69
N ALA A 34 13.25 2.45 10.96
CA ALA A 34 12.25 2.81 11.96
C ALA A 34 12.83 2.79 13.39
N ASP A 35 13.74 1.84 13.69
CA ASP A 35 14.42 1.78 14.97
C ASP A 35 15.42 2.95 15.14
N ARG A 36 16.09 3.38 14.07
CA ARG A 36 17.07 4.48 14.11
C ARG A 36 16.45 5.87 14.09
N HIS A 37 15.44 6.10 13.25
CA HIS A 37 14.88 7.44 13.01
C HIS A 37 13.50 7.65 13.63
N GLY A 38 12.96 6.61 14.26
CA GLY A 38 11.65 6.61 14.89
C GLY A 38 10.53 6.15 13.92
N LYS A 39 9.67 5.29 14.44
CA LYS A 39 8.60 4.60 13.69
C LYS A 39 7.63 5.58 13.01
N LYS A 40 7.23 6.67 13.72
CA LYS A 40 6.32 7.69 13.18
C LYS A 40 6.89 8.41 11.96
N ARG A 41 8.17 8.79 12.01
CA ARG A 41 8.84 9.50 10.90
C ARG A 41 8.99 8.61 9.68
N VAL A 42 9.45 7.38 9.88
CA VAL A 42 9.65 6.43 8.76
C VAL A 42 8.31 6.04 8.13
N PHE A 43 7.26 5.84 8.94
CA PHE A 43 5.92 5.63 8.40
C PHE A 43 5.46 6.83 7.56
N ALA A 44 5.54 8.04 8.10
CA ALA A 44 5.06 9.24 7.41
C ALA A 44 5.83 9.49 6.10
N SER A 45 7.17 9.38 6.11
CA SER A 45 7.97 9.58 4.91
C SER A 45 7.69 8.53 3.83
N SER A 46 7.63 7.25 4.19
CA SER A 46 7.33 6.18 3.24
C SER A 46 5.88 6.24 2.73
N ALA A 47 4.92 6.65 3.57
CA ALA A 47 3.54 6.86 3.17
C ALA A 47 3.40 8.03 2.17
N VAL A 48 4.05 9.15 2.42
CA VAL A 48 4.06 10.29 1.48
C VAL A 48 4.74 9.91 0.17
N LEU A 49 5.90 9.26 0.21
CA LEU A 49 6.58 8.79 -1.00
C LEU A 49 5.74 7.80 -1.79
N SER A 50 4.90 6.98 -1.14
CA SER A 50 4.03 6.01 -1.82
C SER A 50 2.91 6.66 -2.63
N LEU A 51 2.62 7.94 -2.46
CA LEU A 51 1.64 8.66 -3.28
C LEU A 51 2.06 8.70 -4.75
N LEU A 52 3.36 8.82 -5.03
CA LEU A 52 3.89 8.86 -6.40
C LEU A 52 3.56 7.59 -7.18
N PRO A 53 3.94 6.38 -6.75
CA PRO A 53 3.60 5.16 -7.49
C PRO A 53 2.10 4.84 -7.46
N ILE A 54 1.34 5.24 -6.43
CA ILE A 54 -0.12 5.09 -6.42
C ILE A 54 -0.72 5.86 -7.59
N LEU A 55 -0.38 7.14 -7.72
CA LEU A 55 -0.87 7.97 -8.82
C LEU A 55 -0.33 7.50 -10.18
N ALA A 56 0.93 7.07 -10.25
CA ALA A 56 1.49 6.53 -11.47
C ALA A 56 0.74 5.28 -11.94
N ILE A 57 0.49 4.30 -11.06
CA ILE A 57 -0.19 3.05 -11.42
C ILE A 57 -1.64 3.29 -11.84
N THR A 58 -2.34 4.19 -11.15
CA THR A 58 -3.76 4.45 -11.42
C THR A 58 -4.02 5.32 -12.65
N ASN A 59 -3.00 6.02 -13.13
CA ASN A 59 -3.08 6.87 -14.34
C ASN A 59 -2.10 6.42 -15.42
N LEU A 60 -1.60 5.18 -15.34
CA LEU A 60 -0.58 4.68 -16.28
C LEU A 60 -1.21 4.53 -17.67
N PRO A 61 -0.70 5.26 -18.69
CA PRO A 61 -1.11 5.04 -20.07
C PRO A 61 -0.57 3.69 -20.57
N PRO A 62 -0.94 3.23 -21.77
CA PRO A 62 -0.30 2.09 -22.40
C PRO A 62 1.20 2.36 -22.55
N VAL A 63 2.01 1.67 -21.76
CA VAL A 63 3.48 1.79 -21.73
C VAL A 63 4.12 0.42 -21.92
N PRO A 64 5.40 0.37 -22.33
CA PRO A 64 6.13 -0.89 -22.41
C PRO A 64 6.13 -1.62 -21.05
N HIS A 65 6.05 -2.95 -21.09
CA HIS A 65 5.89 -3.81 -19.91
C HIS A 65 7.00 -3.58 -18.85
N TYR A 66 8.24 -3.28 -19.27
CA TYR A 66 9.33 -3.00 -18.33
C TYR A 66 9.10 -1.74 -17.49
N VAL A 67 8.45 -0.70 -18.06
CA VAL A 67 8.12 0.53 -17.33
C VAL A 67 7.08 0.23 -16.25
N ALA A 68 6.04 -0.52 -16.62
CA ALA A 68 5.01 -0.95 -15.67
C ALA A 68 5.60 -1.83 -14.54
N LEU A 69 6.55 -2.74 -14.86
CA LEU A 69 7.29 -3.54 -13.88
C LEU A 69 8.07 -2.67 -12.90
N ILE A 70 8.77 -1.64 -13.39
CA ILE A 70 9.55 -0.73 -12.53
C ILE A 70 8.60 0.03 -11.59
N VAL A 71 7.52 0.59 -12.10
CA VAL A 71 6.56 1.37 -11.30
C VAL A 71 5.88 0.50 -10.25
N THR A 72 5.46 -0.72 -10.60
CA THR A 72 4.84 -1.64 -9.66
C THR A 72 5.83 -2.17 -8.62
N THR A 73 7.07 -2.47 -9.00
CA THR A 73 8.11 -2.86 -8.04
C THR A 73 8.38 -1.74 -7.05
N PHE A 74 8.46 -0.49 -7.52
CA PHE A 74 8.63 0.67 -6.66
C PHE A 74 7.44 0.87 -5.71
N PHE A 75 6.22 0.62 -6.17
CA PHE A 75 5.03 0.59 -5.32
C PHE A 75 5.15 -0.46 -4.21
N PHE A 76 5.56 -1.69 -4.52
CA PHE A 76 5.74 -2.75 -3.51
C PHE A 76 6.84 -2.41 -2.49
N ILE A 77 7.93 -1.78 -2.93
CA ILE A 77 9.01 -1.30 -2.06
C ILE A 77 8.45 -0.31 -1.03
N LEU A 78 7.74 0.72 -1.48
CA LEU A 78 7.21 1.76 -0.59
C LEU A 78 6.05 1.26 0.26
N PHE A 79 5.25 0.33 -0.25
CA PHE A 79 4.21 -0.34 0.51
C PHE A 79 4.82 -1.16 1.67
N GLY A 80 5.84 -1.97 1.41
CA GLY A 80 6.58 -2.69 2.44
C GLY A 80 7.24 -1.76 3.46
N ALA A 81 7.86 -0.68 2.97
CA ALA A 81 8.54 0.31 3.82
C ALA A 81 7.60 1.04 4.79
N ARG A 82 6.33 1.23 4.45
CA ARG A 82 5.33 1.83 5.36
C ARG A 82 4.64 0.80 6.24
N PHE A 83 4.49 -0.45 5.77
CA PHE A 83 3.74 -1.48 6.48
C PHE A 83 4.42 -1.89 7.79
N VAL A 84 5.74 -2.11 7.75
CA VAL A 84 6.51 -2.52 8.94
C VAL A 84 6.43 -1.50 10.08
N PRO A 85 6.75 -0.19 9.88
CA PRO A 85 6.62 0.78 10.96
C PRO A 85 5.17 1.02 11.38
N ALA A 86 4.16 0.86 10.48
CA ALA A 86 2.76 0.93 10.84
C ALA A 86 2.38 -0.16 11.84
N MET A 87 2.74 -1.41 11.57
CA MET A 87 2.46 -2.52 12.46
C MET A 87 3.19 -2.38 13.81
N ALA A 88 4.43 -1.88 13.79
CA ALA A 88 5.18 -1.59 15.00
C ALA A 88 4.57 -0.44 15.84
N LEU A 89 3.98 0.56 15.19
CA LEU A 89 3.23 1.63 15.87
C LEU A 89 1.96 1.09 16.51
N ILE A 90 1.15 0.35 15.74
CA ILE A 90 -0.11 -0.22 16.19
C ILE A 90 0.12 -1.13 17.40
N THR A 91 1.11 -2.01 17.36
CA THR A 91 1.43 -2.90 18.49
C THR A 91 1.98 -2.17 19.71
N SER A 92 2.62 -1.01 19.53
CA SER A 92 3.15 -0.20 20.64
C SER A 92 2.09 0.60 21.39
N THR A 93 0.85 0.65 20.88
CA THR A 93 -0.27 1.32 21.58
C THR A 93 -1.01 0.42 22.56
N VAL A 94 -0.62 -0.85 22.66
CA VAL A 94 -1.33 -1.87 23.42
C VAL A 94 -0.40 -2.56 24.42
N GLU A 95 -0.90 -2.79 25.62
CA GLU A 95 -0.18 -3.53 26.65
C GLU A 95 0.21 -4.94 26.18
N PRO A 96 1.39 -5.46 26.58
CA PRO A 96 1.87 -6.76 26.13
C PRO A 96 0.88 -7.91 26.32
N LYS A 97 0.14 -7.90 27.43
CA LYS A 97 -0.87 -8.94 27.80
C LYS A 97 -2.04 -8.99 26.82
N LEU A 98 -2.38 -7.86 26.18
CA LEU A 98 -3.55 -7.73 25.31
C LEU A 98 -3.19 -7.78 23.82
N ARG A 99 -1.89 -7.84 23.48
CA ARG A 99 -1.43 -7.79 22.08
C ARG A 99 -2.03 -8.89 21.20
N GLY A 100 -2.18 -10.11 21.71
CA GLY A 100 -2.76 -11.22 20.94
C GLY A 100 -4.20 -10.95 20.53
N SER A 101 -5.07 -10.61 21.47
CA SER A 101 -6.47 -10.29 21.20
C SER A 101 -6.62 -9.06 20.32
N PHE A 102 -5.79 -8.04 20.56
CA PHE A 102 -5.78 -6.83 19.75
C PHE A 102 -5.37 -7.10 18.28
N MET A 103 -4.37 -7.94 18.06
CA MET A 103 -3.94 -8.30 16.71
C MET A 103 -5.01 -9.08 15.94
N SER A 104 -5.81 -9.91 16.62
CA SER A 104 -6.97 -10.59 16.01
C SER A 104 -8.01 -9.58 15.55
N ILE A 105 -8.37 -8.61 16.42
CA ILE A 105 -9.31 -7.54 16.08
C ILE A 105 -8.75 -6.68 14.92
N ASN A 106 -7.47 -6.29 15.00
CA ASN A 106 -6.82 -5.51 13.96
C ASN A 106 -6.84 -6.22 12.60
N SER A 107 -6.60 -7.53 12.57
CA SER A 107 -6.68 -8.33 11.34
C SER A 107 -8.11 -8.36 10.78
N SER A 108 -9.11 -8.50 11.63
CA SER A 108 -10.52 -8.47 11.22
C SER A 108 -10.91 -7.11 10.63
N VAL A 109 -10.48 -6.02 11.27
CA VAL A 109 -10.71 -4.65 10.77
C VAL A 109 -10.00 -4.43 9.44
N GLN A 110 -8.76 -4.93 9.29
CA GLN A 110 -8.03 -4.83 8.02
C GLN A 110 -8.76 -5.56 6.89
N GLN A 111 -9.24 -6.79 7.13
CA GLN A 111 -9.97 -7.56 6.12
C GLN A 111 -11.30 -6.92 5.75
N LEU A 112 -12.05 -6.42 6.74
CA LEU A 112 -13.29 -5.69 6.51
C LEU A 112 -13.03 -4.42 5.68
N SER A 113 -11.99 -3.66 6.06
CA SER A 113 -11.60 -2.44 5.33
C SER A 113 -11.17 -2.74 3.90
N ALA A 114 -10.44 -3.85 3.67
CA ALA A 114 -10.05 -4.28 2.33
C ALA A 114 -11.28 -4.66 1.49
N GLY A 115 -12.25 -5.36 2.07
CA GLY A 115 -13.52 -5.68 1.41
C GLY A 115 -14.32 -4.43 1.03
N LEU A 116 -14.46 -3.50 1.97
CA LEU A 116 -15.16 -2.22 1.72
C LEU A 116 -14.45 -1.36 0.67
N ALA A 117 -13.11 -1.31 0.71
CA ALA A 117 -12.33 -0.57 -0.28
C ALA A 117 -12.46 -1.21 -1.68
N SER A 118 -12.43 -2.54 -1.77
CA SER A 118 -12.63 -3.26 -3.03
C SER A 118 -14.04 -3.02 -3.60
N PHE A 119 -15.07 -3.10 -2.75
CA PHE A 119 -16.44 -2.81 -3.13
C PHE A 119 -16.58 -1.36 -3.62
N GLY A 120 -16.06 -0.39 -2.86
CA GLY A 120 -16.07 1.03 -3.24
C GLY A 120 -15.33 1.31 -4.55
N ALA A 121 -14.17 0.67 -4.76
CA ALA A 121 -13.45 0.77 -6.01
C ALA A 121 -14.26 0.20 -7.19
N GLY A 122 -14.96 -0.93 -6.98
CA GLY A 122 -15.84 -1.52 -7.99
C GLY A 122 -17.02 -0.63 -8.38
N LEU A 123 -17.51 0.22 -7.47
CA LEU A 123 -18.55 1.21 -7.79
C LEU A 123 -18.04 2.39 -8.62
N ILE A 124 -16.77 2.75 -8.48
CA ILE A 124 -16.15 3.88 -9.20
C ILE A 124 -15.66 3.45 -10.58
N VAL A 125 -15.06 2.25 -10.66
CA VAL A 125 -14.45 1.75 -11.90
C VAL A 125 -15.52 1.20 -12.82
N GLN A 126 -15.50 1.67 -14.06
CA GLN A 126 -16.37 1.18 -15.12
C GLN A 126 -15.52 0.53 -16.20
N GLU A 127 -16.01 -0.54 -16.78
CA GLU A 127 -15.38 -1.19 -17.92
C GLU A 127 -15.92 -0.56 -19.22
N SER A 128 -14.99 -0.11 -20.07
CA SER A 128 -15.32 0.39 -21.39
C SER A 128 -15.72 -0.76 -22.32
N ALA A 129 -16.43 -0.48 -23.41
CA ALA A 129 -16.70 -1.44 -24.48
C ALA A 129 -15.43 -2.05 -25.09
N THR A 130 -14.28 -1.41 -24.92
CA THR A 130 -12.94 -1.91 -25.34
C THR A 130 -12.20 -2.71 -24.26
N GLY A 131 -12.84 -2.98 -23.10
CA GLY A 131 -12.24 -3.70 -21.99
C GLY A 131 -11.30 -2.88 -21.12
N SER A 132 -11.08 -1.59 -21.40
CA SER A 132 -10.27 -0.70 -20.56
C SER A 132 -11.05 -0.21 -19.34
N LEU A 133 -10.36 -0.06 -18.20
CA LEU A 133 -10.94 0.45 -16.96
C LEU A 133 -10.98 1.98 -16.99
N LEU A 134 -12.21 2.51 -16.99
CA LEU A 134 -12.48 3.95 -16.88
C LEU A 134 -12.52 4.36 -15.41
N HIS A 135 -12.20 5.62 -15.13
CA HIS A 135 -12.24 6.23 -13.79
C HIS A 135 -11.29 5.61 -12.76
N PHE A 136 -10.33 4.75 -13.19
CA PHE A 136 -9.36 4.13 -12.28
C PHE A 136 -8.48 5.15 -11.56
N GLY A 137 -8.22 6.32 -12.17
CA GLY A 137 -7.52 7.44 -11.55
C GLY A 137 -8.19 7.98 -10.28
N TRP A 138 -9.54 7.96 -10.22
CA TRP A 138 -10.29 8.37 -9.02
C TRP A 138 -10.02 7.46 -7.83
N VAL A 139 -9.86 6.16 -8.05
CA VAL A 139 -9.46 5.21 -7.01
C VAL A 139 -8.10 5.58 -6.43
N GLY A 140 -7.16 5.98 -7.31
CA GLY A 140 -5.85 6.49 -6.89
C GLY A 140 -5.94 7.75 -6.03
N LEU A 141 -6.79 8.70 -6.39
CA LEU A 141 -7.00 9.92 -5.61
C LEU A 141 -7.59 9.62 -4.23
N VAL A 142 -8.59 8.74 -4.15
CA VAL A 142 -9.17 8.29 -2.87
C VAL A 142 -8.11 7.59 -2.01
N ALA A 143 -7.30 6.70 -2.60
CA ALA A 143 -6.21 6.04 -1.89
C ALA A 143 -5.16 7.03 -1.36
N CYS A 144 -4.84 8.07 -2.13
CA CYS A 144 -3.95 9.15 -1.71
C CYS A 144 -4.55 9.95 -0.54
N ALA A 145 -5.84 10.31 -0.62
CA ALA A 145 -6.52 11.04 0.45
C ALA A 145 -6.53 10.24 1.77
N ILE A 146 -6.85 8.95 1.71
CA ILE A 146 -6.82 8.06 2.88
C ILE A 146 -5.39 7.93 3.43
N THR A 147 -4.37 7.84 2.57
CA THR A 147 -2.97 7.78 2.99
C THR A 147 -2.57 9.06 3.71
N LEU A 148 -2.93 10.24 3.20
CA LEU A 148 -2.66 11.52 3.85
C LEU A 148 -3.39 11.65 5.18
N ALA A 149 -4.65 11.21 5.27
CA ALA A 149 -5.39 11.16 6.54
C ALA A 149 -4.67 10.27 7.57
N ALA A 150 -4.16 9.11 7.17
CA ALA A 150 -3.37 8.24 8.04
C ALA A 150 -2.08 8.92 8.52
N VAL A 151 -1.37 9.64 7.66
CA VAL A 151 -0.17 10.41 8.03
C VAL A 151 -0.51 11.51 9.04
N TRP A 152 -1.66 12.16 8.89
CA TRP A 152 -2.12 13.19 9.82
C TRP A 152 -2.48 12.63 11.20
N VAL A 153 -3.03 11.43 11.28
CA VAL A 153 -3.42 10.77 12.54
C VAL A 153 -2.20 10.24 13.33
N VAL A 154 -1.17 9.76 12.65
CA VAL A 154 -0.02 9.08 13.29
C VAL A 154 0.68 9.90 14.39
N PRO A 155 0.90 11.23 14.29
CA PRO A 155 1.50 12.01 15.37
C PRO A 155 0.70 11.96 16.69
N HIS A 156 -0.62 11.81 16.61
CA HIS A 156 -1.53 11.79 17.74
C HIS A 156 -1.59 10.45 18.48
N LEU A 157 -0.96 9.40 17.93
CA LEU A 157 -0.92 8.08 18.58
C LEU A 157 -0.06 8.16 19.86
N LYS A 158 -0.65 7.80 21.01
CA LYS A 158 0.05 7.61 22.27
C LYS A 158 0.61 6.19 22.30
N GLN A 159 1.89 6.06 22.61
CA GLN A 159 2.53 4.75 22.82
C GLN A 159 2.45 4.42 24.31
N VAL A 160 2.12 3.18 24.64
CA VAL A 160 2.17 2.65 26.00
C VAL A 160 3.60 2.15 26.20
N SER A 161 4.32 2.79 27.13
CA SER A 161 5.67 2.40 27.54
C SER A 161 5.66 1.22 28.51
#